data_e1dd2a07c07896cf4e5951b746f031a6
#
_entry.id   e1dd2a07c07896cf4e5951b746f031a6
#
_cell.length_a   1.000
_cell.length_b   1.000
_cell.length_c   1.000
_cell.angle_alpha   90.00
_cell.angle_beta   90.00
_cell.angle_gamma   90.00
#
_symmetry.space_group_name_H-M   'P 1'
#
loop_
_entity.id
_entity.type
_entity.pdbx_description
1 polymer ?
#
loop_
_entity_poly.entity_id
_entity_poly.type
_entity_poly.pdbx_seq_one_letter_code
_entity_poly.pdbx_strand_id
1 'polypeptide(L)'
;MVKSTRLALAVLVGLFAAPAFAEDVPTLTIYTYDGFAAEWGPGVPLKEGFEETCGCTVEWVGVADGVELLTRLKLEGEGTKADIVLGLDTNLIAEAKATGLFVPHGLSPEGLTVPGGFSDDTFLPYDYGHFAVIYDTETLKNPPKSLKELVEGDTSQKIVIQDPRTSTPGLGLLLWVKSVYGDEAGAAWAKLRDRVLTVTPGWSEAYGLFTKGEAPMVLSYTTSPAYHMIAEETERYQAAAFSEGHYVQIEVAGMTKAADDPALAKEFLTFMTGPDFQSIIPETNWMMPAGATRDPLPEAFDKLVKPEKTFLMSPEEVEANRKAWIDEWLAAMAN
;
A
#
# COMPACT_ATOMS: atom_id res chain seq x y z
N MET A 1 98.49 5.43 -9.72
CA MET A 1 97.42 4.81 -8.98
C MET A 1 96.20 5.74 -9.16
N VAL A 2 95.25 5.39 -10.06
CA VAL A 2 94.06 6.18 -10.36
C VAL A 2 92.87 5.45 -9.76
N LYS A 3 92.20 6.06 -8.78
CA LYS A 3 91.00 5.53 -8.17
C LYS A 3 89.76 5.98 -9.01
N SER A 4 89.11 5.04 -9.64
CA SER A 4 87.86 5.26 -10.34
C SER A 4 86.65 5.18 -9.35
N THR A 5 85.96 6.30 -9.16
CA THR A 5 84.70 6.38 -8.39
C THR A 5 83.56 6.04 -9.30
N ARG A 6 82.83 4.96 -8.99
CA ARG A 6 81.57 4.60 -9.69
C ARG A 6 80.36 5.31 -9.01
N LEU A 7 79.72 6.14 -9.78
CA LEU A 7 78.47 6.82 -9.38
C LEU A 7 77.30 5.86 -9.64
N ALA A 8 76.60 5.47 -8.61
CA ALA A 8 75.40 4.66 -8.74
C ALA A 8 74.12 5.60 -8.86
N LEU A 9 73.46 5.51 -10.01
CA LEU A 9 72.21 6.24 -10.31
C LEU A 9 71.07 5.44 -9.78
N ALA A 10 70.46 5.91 -8.70
CA ALA A 10 69.17 5.32 -8.14
C ALA A 10 68.00 5.89 -8.94
N VAL A 11 67.29 5.03 -9.70
CA VAL A 11 66.05 5.39 -10.38
C VAL A 11 64.91 5.20 -9.38
N LEU A 12 64.32 6.31 -8.92
CA LEU A 12 63.09 6.30 -8.14
C LEU A 12 61.91 6.07 -9.08
N VAL A 13 61.32 4.87 -9.06
CA VAL A 13 60.06 4.60 -9.73
C VAL A 13 58.94 5.10 -8.79
N GLY A 14 58.39 6.27 -9.10
CA GLY A 14 57.20 6.78 -8.40
C GLY A 14 55.95 5.99 -8.83
N LEU A 15 55.40 5.18 -7.92
CA LEU A 15 54.07 4.63 -8.09
C LEU A 15 53.04 5.78 -7.98
N PHE A 16 52.49 6.21 -9.10
CA PHE A 16 51.27 7.01 -9.11
C PHE A 16 50.10 6.09 -8.76
N ALA A 17 49.65 6.13 -7.52
CA ALA A 17 48.32 5.59 -7.14
C ALA A 17 47.27 6.51 -7.80
N ALA A 18 46.55 6.01 -8.80
CA ALA A 18 45.38 6.68 -9.32
C ALA A 18 44.34 6.78 -8.16
N PRO A 19 43.68 7.95 -7.97
CA PRO A 19 42.61 8.02 -7.00
C PRO A 19 41.53 7.03 -7.46
N ALA A 20 41.18 6.06 -6.60
CA ALA A 20 39.97 5.28 -6.76
C ALA A 20 38.81 6.28 -6.56
N PHE A 21 38.15 6.67 -7.63
CA PHE A 21 36.86 7.30 -7.52
C PHE A 21 35.95 6.24 -6.89
N ALA A 22 35.44 6.49 -5.70
CA ALA A 22 34.31 5.74 -5.19
C ALA A 22 33.18 5.96 -6.22
N GLU A 23 32.72 4.92 -6.90
CA GLU A 23 31.53 4.99 -7.69
C GLU A 23 30.41 5.41 -6.71
N ASP A 24 29.73 6.52 -7.02
CA ASP A 24 28.54 6.92 -6.25
C ASP A 24 27.50 5.81 -6.39
N VAL A 25 27.15 5.19 -5.28
CA VAL A 25 26.13 4.13 -5.24
C VAL A 25 24.80 4.77 -5.66
N PRO A 26 24.13 4.28 -6.71
CA PRO A 26 22.88 4.85 -7.16
C PRO A 26 21.80 4.70 -6.07
N THR A 27 20.94 5.71 -5.93
CA THR A 27 19.82 5.70 -4.98
C THR A 27 18.53 5.57 -5.74
N LEU A 28 17.69 4.62 -5.33
CA LEU A 28 16.32 4.45 -5.82
C LEU A 28 15.36 5.04 -4.79
N THR A 29 14.72 6.14 -5.13
CA THR A 29 13.75 6.82 -4.26
C THR A 29 12.34 6.33 -4.53
N ILE A 30 11.71 5.70 -3.55
CA ILE A 30 10.37 5.13 -3.66
C ILE A 30 9.44 5.87 -2.71
N TYR A 31 8.43 6.53 -3.29
CA TYR A 31 7.36 7.14 -2.49
C TYR A 31 6.30 6.08 -2.17
N THR A 32 5.92 6.03 -0.90
CA THR A 32 4.95 5.04 -0.39
C THR A 32 4.16 5.57 0.80
N TYR A 33 3.29 4.75 1.39
CA TYR A 33 2.59 5.09 2.63
C TYR A 33 3.40 4.71 3.87
N ASP A 34 3.09 5.35 5.00
CA ASP A 34 3.87 5.24 6.23
C ASP A 34 3.96 3.80 6.78
N GLY A 35 2.85 3.04 6.73
CA GLY A 35 2.82 1.66 7.17
C GLY A 35 3.75 0.74 6.37
N PHE A 36 3.91 1.00 5.06
CA PHE A 36 4.84 0.23 4.23
C PHE A 36 6.30 0.52 4.59
N ALA A 37 6.63 1.79 4.83
CA ALA A 37 7.98 2.26 5.16
C ALA A 37 8.37 2.10 6.63
N ALA A 38 7.42 1.76 7.52
CA ALA A 38 7.64 1.62 8.95
C ALA A 38 8.62 0.48 9.29
N GLU A 39 9.25 0.55 10.48
CA GLU A 39 10.17 -0.50 10.95
C GLU A 39 9.53 -1.90 11.01
N TRP A 40 8.22 -1.97 11.24
CA TRP A 40 7.43 -3.20 11.27
C TRP A 40 6.82 -3.58 9.91
N GLY A 41 6.92 -2.69 8.93
CA GLY A 41 6.34 -2.87 7.59
C GLY A 41 7.25 -3.63 6.63
N PRO A 42 6.76 -3.92 5.42
CA PRO A 42 7.50 -4.68 4.42
C PRO A 42 8.72 -3.94 3.88
N GLY A 43 8.77 -2.61 4.00
CA GLY A 43 9.84 -1.79 3.42
C GLY A 43 11.24 -2.16 3.91
N VAL A 44 11.41 -2.55 5.19
CA VAL A 44 12.72 -2.91 5.74
C VAL A 44 13.27 -4.19 5.09
N PRO A 45 12.60 -5.34 5.17
CA PRO A 45 13.13 -6.57 4.55
C PRO A 45 13.18 -6.51 3.02
N LEU A 46 12.29 -5.75 2.38
CA LEU A 46 12.33 -5.57 0.92
C LEU A 46 13.53 -4.72 0.47
N LYS A 47 13.86 -3.67 1.22
CA LYS A 47 15.08 -2.88 0.98
C LYS A 47 16.32 -3.76 1.10
N GLU A 48 16.47 -4.49 2.20
CA GLU A 48 17.60 -5.38 2.42
C GLU A 48 17.75 -6.39 1.27
N GLY A 49 16.64 -7.08 0.91
CA GLY A 49 16.68 -8.09 -0.15
C GLY A 49 16.98 -7.51 -1.54
N PHE A 50 16.54 -6.29 -1.87
CA PHE A 50 16.84 -5.67 -3.15
C PHE A 50 18.27 -5.11 -3.19
N GLU A 51 18.71 -4.44 -2.13
CA GLU A 51 20.07 -3.87 -2.04
C GLU A 51 21.18 -4.93 -2.13
N GLU A 52 20.92 -6.18 -1.69
CA GLU A 52 21.86 -7.30 -1.86
C GLU A 52 22.20 -7.61 -3.32
N THR A 53 21.31 -7.28 -4.25
CA THR A 53 21.43 -7.67 -5.66
C THR A 53 21.65 -6.50 -6.61
N CYS A 54 21.10 -5.32 -6.32
CA CYS A 54 21.13 -4.17 -7.24
C CYS A 54 22.44 -3.37 -7.20
N GLY A 55 23.23 -3.47 -6.13
CA GLY A 55 24.37 -2.57 -5.93
C GLY A 55 23.94 -1.11 -5.75
N CYS A 56 22.75 -0.87 -5.23
CA CYS A 56 22.11 0.43 -5.05
C CYS A 56 21.73 0.66 -3.57
N THR A 57 21.18 1.84 -3.27
CA THR A 57 20.51 2.16 -2.00
C THR A 57 19.04 2.45 -2.28
N VAL A 58 18.12 1.89 -1.51
CA VAL A 58 16.69 2.21 -1.56
C VAL A 58 16.36 3.24 -0.49
N GLU A 59 15.69 4.33 -0.89
CA GLU A 59 15.17 5.35 0.02
C GLU A 59 13.63 5.31 -0.01
N TRP A 60 13.02 4.95 1.13
CA TRP A 60 11.59 5.04 1.31
C TRP A 60 11.18 6.44 1.76
N VAL A 61 10.21 7.03 1.06
CA VAL A 61 9.63 8.34 1.41
C VAL A 61 8.15 8.17 1.69
N GLY A 62 7.80 8.10 2.98
CA GLY A 62 6.44 7.84 3.45
C GLY A 62 5.56 9.09 3.47
N VAL A 63 4.26 8.87 3.25
CA VAL A 63 3.15 9.79 3.56
C VAL A 63 2.08 9.02 4.34
N ALA A 64 1.07 9.67 4.88
CA ALA A 64 0.11 9.00 5.74
C ALA A 64 -0.64 7.84 5.06
N ASP A 65 -1.03 7.98 3.77
CA ASP A 65 -1.76 6.93 3.03
C ASP A 65 -1.74 7.17 1.50
N GLY A 66 -2.26 6.22 0.70
CA GLY A 66 -2.13 6.20 -0.76
C GLY A 66 -2.83 7.34 -1.50
N VAL A 67 -3.96 7.87 -1.01
CA VAL A 67 -4.60 9.04 -1.63
C VAL A 67 -3.76 10.30 -1.41
N GLU A 68 -3.15 10.45 -0.23
CA GLU A 68 -2.21 11.54 0.04
C GLU A 68 -0.96 11.42 -0.83
N LEU A 69 -0.50 10.20 -1.11
CA LEU A 69 0.62 9.91 -2.00
C LEU A 69 0.39 10.50 -3.40
N LEU A 70 -0.79 10.26 -4.00
CA LEU A 70 -1.15 10.85 -5.28
C LEU A 70 -1.27 12.38 -5.21
N THR A 71 -1.81 12.90 -4.11
CA THR A 71 -1.92 14.34 -3.88
C THR A 71 -0.55 15.01 -3.82
N ARG A 72 0.40 14.41 -3.12
CA ARG A 72 1.79 14.88 -3.05
C ARG A 72 2.44 14.92 -4.44
N LEU A 73 2.30 13.84 -5.22
CA LEU A 73 2.81 13.78 -6.58
C LEU A 73 2.24 14.89 -7.47
N LYS A 74 0.94 15.15 -7.37
CA LYS A 74 0.29 16.24 -8.13
C LYS A 74 0.80 17.61 -7.74
N LEU A 75 1.14 17.84 -6.47
CA LEU A 75 1.70 19.09 -5.98
C LEU A 75 3.16 19.28 -6.42
N GLU A 76 3.96 18.21 -6.41
CA GLU A 76 5.36 18.23 -6.86
C GLU A 76 5.47 18.33 -8.38
N GLY A 77 4.53 17.73 -9.12
CA GLY A 77 4.50 17.71 -10.59
C GLY A 77 5.78 17.10 -11.17
N GLU A 78 6.35 17.73 -12.20
CA GLU A 78 7.60 17.31 -12.83
C GLU A 78 8.83 17.47 -11.91
N GLY A 79 8.69 18.15 -10.78
CA GLY A 79 9.74 18.33 -9.78
C GLY A 79 9.81 17.20 -8.74
N THR A 80 8.96 16.17 -8.85
CA THR A 80 8.98 15.03 -7.93
C THR A 80 10.35 14.35 -7.92
N LYS A 81 10.71 13.76 -6.79
CA LYS A 81 11.94 12.97 -6.61
C LYS A 81 11.69 11.47 -6.60
N ALA A 82 10.44 11.06 -6.77
CA ALA A 82 10.09 9.65 -6.80
C ALA A 82 10.55 9.02 -8.11
N ASP A 83 11.39 8.00 -8.05
CA ASP A 83 11.65 7.10 -9.17
C ASP A 83 10.47 6.15 -9.35
N ILE A 84 9.94 5.66 -8.23
CA ILE A 84 8.77 4.78 -8.17
C ILE A 84 7.76 5.33 -7.17
N VAL A 85 6.49 5.13 -7.47
CA VAL A 85 5.38 5.30 -6.54
C VAL A 85 4.76 3.94 -6.28
N LEU A 86 4.74 3.51 -5.03
CA LEU A 86 4.23 2.22 -4.56
C LEU A 86 3.19 2.47 -3.47
N GLY A 87 1.97 1.92 -3.61
CA GLY A 87 0.88 2.10 -2.64
C GLY A 87 -0.26 2.99 -3.13
N LEU A 88 -0.34 3.25 -4.44
CA LEU A 88 -1.61 3.59 -5.06
C LEU A 88 -2.46 2.33 -5.19
N ASP A 89 -3.74 2.48 -5.45
CA ASP A 89 -4.61 1.35 -5.75
C ASP A 89 -5.33 1.51 -7.11
N THR A 90 -6.03 0.47 -7.52
CA THR A 90 -6.76 0.46 -8.80
C THR A 90 -7.77 1.60 -8.93
N ASN A 91 -8.31 2.11 -7.82
CA ASN A 91 -9.26 3.22 -7.82
C ASN A 91 -8.61 4.57 -8.19
N LEU A 92 -7.29 4.67 -8.08
CA LEU A 92 -6.51 5.88 -8.34
C LEU A 92 -5.77 5.86 -9.69
N ILE A 93 -5.73 4.73 -10.41
CA ILE A 93 -4.93 4.56 -11.64
C ILE A 93 -5.30 5.58 -12.70
N ALA A 94 -6.60 5.80 -12.96
CA ALA A 94 -7.03 6.74 -14.01
C ALA A 94 -6.60 8.18 -13.69
N GLU A 95 -6.79 8.61 -12.44
CA GLU A 95 -6.34 9.94 -11.98
C GLU A 95 -4.81 10.06 -12.02
N ALA A 96 -4.08 9.00 -11.61
CA ALA A 96 -2.62 8.97 -11.64
C ALA A 96 -2.10 9.09 -13.08
N LYS A 97 -2.65 8.34 -14.04
CA LYS A 97 -2.31 8.44 -15.47
C LYS A 97 -2.59 9.83 -16.04
N ALA A 98 -3.71 10.44 -15.64
CA ALA A 98 -4.08 11.80 -16.10
C ALA A 98 -3.07 12.88 -15.67
N THR A 99 -2.25 12.65 -14.62
CA THR A 99 -1.15 13.56 -14.25
C THR A 99 -0.06 13.66 -15.32
N GLY A 100 0.08 12.60 -16.15
CA GLY A 100 1.16 12.49 -17.10
C GLY A 100 2.55 12.30 -16.49
N LEU A 101 2.65 11.99 -15.19
CA LEU A 101 3.92 11.82 -14.45
C LEU A 101 4.51 10.40 -14.54
N PHE A 102 3.72 9.43 -14.97
CA PHE A 102 4.13 8.03 -15.06
C PHE A 102 4.53 7.62 -16.47
N VAL A 103 5.30 6.54 -16.57
CA VAL A 103 5.72 5.93 -17.83
C VAL A 103 5.37 4.46 -17.86
N PRO A 104 5.18 3.85 -19.06
CA PRO A 104 4.97 2.41 -19.17
C PRO A 104 6.14 1.61 -18.58
N HIS A 105 5.83 0.58 -17.78
CA HIS A 105 6.84 -0.26 -17.15
C HIS A 105 7.53 -1.23 -18.13
N GLY A 106 6.86 -1.60 -19.23
CA GLY A 106 7.40 -2.48 -20.27
C GLY A 106 7.73 -3.89 -19.75
N LEU A 107 7.05 -4.36 -18.70
CA LEU A 107 7.15 -5.70 -18.12
C LEU A 107 5.89 -6.52 -18.48
N SER A 108 5.99 -7.86 -18.44
CA SER A 108 4.81 -8.72 -18.51
C SER A 108 4.20 -8.87 -17.13
N PRO A 109 2.87 -8.71 -16.96
CA PRO A 109 2.18 -9.04 -15.71
C PRO A 109 1.93 -10.55 -15.56
N GLU A 110 2.54 -11.38 -16.40
CA GLU A 110 2.37 -12.83 -16.38
C GLU A 110 2.79 -13.40 -15.01
N GLY A 111 1.91 -14.23 -14.44
CA GLY A 111 2.12 -14.81 -13.11
C GLY A 111 1.52 -13.98 -11.97
N LEU A 112 1.06 -12.75 -12.22
CA LEU A 112 0.30 -11.96 -11.24
C LEU A 112 -1.19 -12.31 -11.32
N THR A 113 -1.80 -12.53 -10.16
CA THR A 113 -3.22 -12.92 -10.06
C THR A 113 -3.90 -12.10 -8.97
N VAL A 114 -4.87 -11.30 -9.34
CA VAL A 114 -5.69 -10.51 -8.42
C VAL A 114 -7.18 -10.68 -8.76
N PRO A 115 -8.10 -10.44 -7.80
CA PRO A 115 -9.53 -10.50 -8.04
C PRO A 115 -9.96 -9.60 -9.22
N GLY A 116 -10.74 -10.15 -10.15
CA GLY A 116 -11.17 -9.43 -11.35
C GLY A 116 -10.16 -9.40 -12.51
N GLY A 117 -8.93 -9.88 -12.27
CA GLY A 117 -7.83 -9.77 -13.22
C GLY A 117 -7.22 -8.36 -13.24
N PHE A 118 -6.06 -8.22 -13.88
CA PHE A 118 -5.38 -6.93 -14.02
C PHE A 118 -4.66 -6.85 -15.36
N SER A 119 -4.81 -5.72 -16.04
CA SER A 119 -4.08 -5.42 -17.27
C SER A 119 -3.87 -3.91 -17.37
N ASP A 120 -2.65 -3.46 -17.19
CA ASP A 120 -2.24 -2.07 -17.28
C ASP A 120 -0.80 -2.02 -17.79
N ASP A 121 -0.43 -1.00 -18.55
CA ASP A 121 0.92 -0.84 -19.12
C ASP A 121 1.83 0.05 -18.27
N THR A 122 1.25 0.76 -17.31
CA THR A 122 1.91 1.79 -16.48
C THR A 122 2.09 1.32 -15.04
N PHE A 123 1.12 0.58 -14.51
CA PHE A 123 1.11 0.10 -13.14
C PHE A 123 1.14 -1.43 -13.09
N LEU A 124 1.79 -1.98 -12.05
CA LEU A 124 1.82 -3.41 -11.72
C LEU A 124 1.24 -3.64 -10.32
N PRO A 125 0.36 -4.63 -10.14
CA PRO A 125 -0.14 -4.98 -8.81
C PRO A 125 0.92 -5.73 -8.03
N TYR A 126 0.97 -5.52 -6.71
CA TYR A 126 1.86 -6.27 -5.84
C TYR A 126 1.14 -7.02 -4.71
N ASP A 127 -0.02 -6.52 -4.29
CA ASP A 127 -0.87 -7.21 -3.32
C ASP A 127 -2.34 -6.81 -3.46
N TYR A 128 -3.21 -7.44 -2.67
CA TYR A 128 -4.61 -7.08 -2.58
C TYR A 128 -5.23 -7.54 -1.24
N GLY A 129 -6.32 -6.87 -0.86
CA GLY A 129 -7.14 -7.26 0.27
C GLY A 129 -8.58 -6.79 0.10
N HIS A 130 -9.54 -7.50 0.71
CA HIS A 130 -10.92 -7.05 0.76
C HIS A 130 -11.14 -6.23 2.02
N PHE A 131 -11.74 -5.05 1.88
CA PHE A 131 -12.12 -4.26 3.05
C PHE A 131 -13.10 -5.01 3.93
N ALA A 132 -12.90 -4.89 5.24
CA ALA A 132 -13.78 -5.46 6.23
C ALA A 132 -13.84 -4.59 7.48
N VAL A 133 -14.93 -4.69 8.21
CA VAL A 133 -15.00 -4.19 9.58
C VAL A 133 -14.33 -5.23 10.48
N ILE A 134 -13.23 -4.83 11.10
CA ILE A 134 -12.56 -5.64 12.13
C ILE A 134 -13.17 -5.28 13.47
N TYR A 135 -13.44 -6.29 14.29
CA TYR A 135 -14.07 -6.12 15.59
C TYR A 135 -13.36 -6.91 16.69
N ASP A 136 -13.47 -6.42 17.90
CA ASP A 136 -12.98 -7.05 19.11
C ASP A 136 -14.05 -7.97 19.69
N THR A 137 -13.82 -9.28 19.65
CA THR A 137 -14.77 -10.30 20.15
C THR A 137 -15.00 -10.25 21.65
N GLU A 138 -14.14 -9.61 22.44
CA GLU A 138 -14.34 -9.44 23.88
C GLU A 138 -15.37 -8.35 24.17
N THR A 139 -15.38 -7.29 23.37
CA THR A 139 -16.27 -6.14 23.56
C THR A 139 -17.53 -6.18 22.71
N LEU A 140 -17.48 -6.81 21.52
CA LEU A 140 -18.59 -6.90 20.58
C LEU A 140 -18.95 -8.35 20.26
N LYS A 141 -20.00 -8.88 20.90
CA LYS A 141 -20.44 -10.28 20.72
C LYS A 141 -21.26 -10.51 19.46
N ASN A 142 -21.93 -9.49 18.97
CA ASN A 142 -22.79 -9.54 17.78
C ASN A 142 -22.32 -8.47 16.78
N PRO A 143 -21.29 -8.76 15.98
CA PRO A 143 -20.84 -7.84 14.95
C PRO A 143 -21.89 -7.70 13.84
N PRO A 144 -21.88 -6.59 13.06
CA PRO A 144 -22.73 -6.44 11.89
C PRO A 144 -22.41 -7.53 10.85
N LYS A 145 -23.45 -8.09 10.23
CA LYS A 145 -23.33 -9.14 9.19
C LYS A 145 -23.60 -8.60 7.78
N SER A 146 -23.82 -7.31 7.68
CA SER A 146 -24.08 -6.62 6.42
C SER A 146 -23.70 -5.14 6.56
N LEU A 147 -23.50 -4.48 5.43
CA LEU A 147 -23.28 -3.03 5.40
C LEU A 147 -24.53 -2.30 5.94
N LYS A 148 -25.72 -2.87 5.68
CA LYS A 148 -26.98 -2.36 6.24
C LYS A 148 -27.00 -2.42 7.77
N GLU A 149 -26.60 -3.52 8.38
CA GLU A 149 -26.52 -3.64 9.84
C GLU A 149 -25.44 -2.72 10.43
N LEU A 150 -24.34 -2.48 9.70
CA LEU A 150 -23.36 -1.48 10.09
C LEU A 150 -23.97 -0.08 10.10
N VAL A 151 -24.71 0.29 9.05
CA VAL A 151 -25.29 1.63 8.88
C VAL A 151 -26.45 1.88 9.85
N GLU A 152 -27.34 0.89 10.09
CA GLU A 152 -28.58 1.03 10.85
C GLU A 152 -28.51 0.47 12.27
N GLY A 153 -27.34 -0.03 12.69
CA GLY A 153 -27.17 -0.68 13.99
C GLY A 153 -27.12 0.27 15.18
N ASP A 154 -26.83 -0.30 16.35
CA ASP A 154 -26.74 0.42 17.62
C ASP A 154 -25.64 1.48 17.59
N THR A 155 -26.02 2.75 17.79
CA THR A 155 -25.11 3.90 17.77
C THR A 155 -24.11 3.93 18.93
N SER A 156 -24.31 3.11 19.97
CA SER A 156 -23.31 2.92 21.03
C SER A 156 -22.12 2.08 20.59
N GLN A 157 -22.29 1.23 19.56
CA GLN A 157 -21.24 0.40 18.98
C GLN A 157 -20.46 1.23 17.95
N LYS A 158 -19.39 1.87 18.39
CA LYS A 158 -18.61 2.80 17.58
C LYS A 158 -17.64 2.10 16.63
N ILE A 159 -17.33 2.79 15.53
CA ILE A 159 -16.32 2.41 14.54
C ILE A 159 -15.36 3.56 14.28
N VAL A 160 -14.08 3.26 14.08
CA VAL A 160 -13.09 4.17 13.51
C VAL A 160 -12.98 3.91 12.01
N ILE A 161 -13.04 4.97 11.23
CA ILE A 161 -12.88 4.92 9.76
C ILE A 161 -11.81 5.92 9.31
N GLN A 162 -11.39 5.81 8.06
CA GLN A 162 -10.42 6.71 7.46
C GLN A 162 -11.10 7.73 6.52
N ASP A 163 -10.42 8.85 6.29
CA ASP A 163 -10.90 9.93 5.41
C ASP A 163 -10.69 9.55 3.94
N PRO A 164 -11.75 9.53 3.11
CA PRO A 164 -11.63 9.18 1.68
C PRO A 164 -10.82 10.18 0.86
N ARG A 165 -10.47 11.34 1.43
CA ARG A 165 -9.68 12.38 0.78
C ARG A 165 -8.17 12.17 0.92
N THR A 166 -7.75 11.33 1.87
CA THR A 166 -6.34 11.11 2.20
C THR A 166 -5.96 9.64 2.20
N SER A 167 -6.91 8.72 2.46
CA SER A 167 -6.70 7.30 2.67
C SER A 167 -7.33 6.43 1.58
N THR A 168 -6.60 5.43 1.07
CA THR A 168 -7.15 4.41 0.17
C THR A 168 -8.20 3.54 0.86
N PRO A 169 -8.05 3.05 2.12
CA PRO A 169 -9.14 2.43 2.86
C PRO A 169 -10.38 3.34 3.02
N GLY A 170 -10.18 4.62 3.31
CA GLY A 170 -11.27 5.57 3.40
C GLY A 170 -12.03 5.72 2.08
N LEU A 171 -11.29 5.84 0.97
CA LEU A 171 -11.87 5.83 -0.38
C LEU A 171 -12.57 4.50 -0.67
N GLY A 172 -11.95 3.37 -0.32
CA GLY A 172 -12.53 2.05 -0.49
C GLY A 172 -13.88 1.88 0.23
N LEU A 173 -14.01 2.39 1.47
CA LEU A 173 -15.30 2.38 2.17
C LEU A 173 -16.33 3.27 1.47
N LEU A 174 -15.92 4.44 0.96
CA LEU A 174 -16.79 5.31 0.18
C LEU A 174 -17.36 4.56 -1.04
N LEU A 175 -16.49 3.88 -1.79
CA LEU A 175 -16.86 3.12 -2.98
C LEU A 175 -17.69 1.88 -2.63
N TRP A 176 -17.40 1.22 -1.50
CA TRP A 176 -18.18 0.09 -1.02
C TRP A 176 -19.61 0.51 -0.67
N VAL A 177 -19.77 1.58 0.11
CA VAL A 177 -21.11 2.15 0.40
C VAL A 177 -21.81 2.53 -0.90
N LYS A 178 -21.12 3.17 -1.84
CA LYS A 178 -21.70 3.56 -3.13
C LYS A 178 -22.11 2.34 -3.97
N SER A 179 -21.31 1.26 -3.95
CA SER A 179 -21.63 0.01 -4.65
C SER A 179 -22.89 -0.69 -4.14
N VAL A 180 -23.19 -0.55 -2.84
CA VAL A 180 -24.33 -1.21 -2.20
C VAL A 180 -25.58 -0.32 -2.22
N TYR A 181 -25.41 0.99 -1.97
CA TYR A 181 -26.55 1.91 -1.79
C TYR A 181 -26.85 2.77 -3.02
N GLY A 182 -25.95 2.87 -3.99
CA GLY A 182 -26.17 3.69 -5.18
C GLY A 182 -26.52 5.14 -4.81
N ASP A 183 -27.67 5.62 -5.26
CA ASP A 183 -28.14 7.00 -5.00
C ASP A 183 -28.54 7.24 -3.54
N GLU A 184 -28.76 6.18 -2.75
CA GLU A 184 -29.09 6.26 -1.31
C GLU A 184 -27.81 6.37 -0.43
N ALA A 185 -26.62 6.42 -1.02
CA ALA A 185 -25.36 6.43 -0.27
C ALA A 185 -25.26 7.62 0.71
N GLY A 186 -25.71 8.81 0.32
CA GLY A 186 -25.74 9.98 1.21
C GLY A 186 -26.60 9.76 2.46
N ALA A 187 -27.76 9.11 2.30
CA ALA A 187 -28.63 8.76 3.43
C ALA A 187 -28.00 7.68 4.32
N ALA A 188 -27.30 6.71 3.74
CA ALA A 188 -26.56 5.70 4.48
C ALA A 188 -25.44 6.32 5.32
N TRP A 189 -24.66 7.24 4.75
CA TRP A 189 -23.61 7.99 5.45
C TRP A 189 -24.17 8.83 6.61
N ALA A 190 -25.28 9.52 6.41
CA ALA A 190 -25.93 10.31 7.45
C ALA A 190 -26.34 9.45 8.67
N LYS A 191 -26.74 8.18 8.45
CA LYS A 191 -27.02 7.24 9.53
C LYS A 191 -25.74 6.69 10.16
N LEU A 192 -24.75 6.29 9.35
CA LEU A 192 -23.48 5.72 9.83
C LEU A 192 -22.69 6.71 10.67
N ARG A 193 -22.77 8.00 10.35
CA ARG A 193 -22.11 9.09 11.10
C ARG A 193 -22.28 8.96 12.60
N ASP A 194 -23.48 8.62 13.07
CA ASP A 194 -23.76 8.52 14.51
C ASP A 194 -23.03 7.35 15.17
N ARG A 195 -22.49 6.41 14.39
CA ARG A 195 -21.62 5.32 14.85
C ARG A 195 -20.15 5.60 14.68
N VAL A 196 -19.75 6.56 13.87
CA VAL A 196 -18.34 6.93 13.69
C VAL A 196 -17.84 7.60 14.96
N LEU A 197 -16.80 7.01 15.57
CA LEU A 197 -16.09 7.60 16.71
C LEU A 197 -15.20 8.75 16.23
N THR A 198 -14.44 8.49 15.21
CA THR A 198 -13.54 9.45 14.57
C THR A 198 -13.19 9.01 13.14
N VAL A 199 -12.72 9.99 12.36
CA VAL A 199 -12.20 9.81 11.00
C VAL A 199 -10.72 10.17 11.05
N THR A 200 -9.85 9.23 10.72
CA THR A 200 -8.39 9.43 10.73
C THR A 200 -7.84 9.74 9.33
N PRO A 201 -6.68 10.39 9.21
CA PRO A 201 -6.08 10.66 7.90
C PRO A 201 -5.61 9.41 7.17
N GLY A 202 -5.23 8.34 7.90
CA GLY A 202 -4.71 7.09 7.34
C GLY A 202 -5.06 5.87 8.18
N TRP A 203 -4.68 4.69 7.64
CA TRP A 203 -4.99 3.40 8.24
C TRP A 203 -4.25 3.17 9.56
N SER A 204 -2.96 3.50 9.65
CA SER A 204 -2.14 3.22 10.83
C SER A 204 -2.71 3.85 12.10
N GLU A 205 -3.18 5.10 12.02
CA GLU A 205 -3.80 5.77 13.15
C GLU A 205 -5.13 5.13 13.55
N ALA A 206 -5.98 4.80 12.56
CA ALA A 206 -7.28 4.14 12.82
C ALA A 206 -7.10 2.81 13.53
N TYR A 207 -6.21 1.97 13.01
CA TYR A 207 -5.95 0.66 13.57
C TYR A 207 -5.32 0.76 14.96
N GLY A 208 -4.43 1.73 15.17
CA GLY A 208 -3.83 2.01 16.48
C GLY A 208 -4.86 2.44 17.55
N LEU A 209 -5.91 3.20 17.18
CA LEU A 209 -7.02 3.53 18.10
C LEU A 209 -7.84 2.28 18.44
N PHE A 210 -8.11 1.42 17.47
CA PHE A 210 -8.84 0.17 17.68
C PHE A 210 -8.09 -0.78 18.62
N THR A 211 -6.80 -1.03 18.40
CA THR A 211 -5.99 -1.94 19.23
C THR A 211 -5.79 -1.41 20.66
N LYS A 212 -5.89 -0.07 20.87
CA LYS A 212 -5.95 0.56 22.20
C LYS A 212 -7.31 0.44 22.88
N GLY A 213 -8.33 -0.10 22.19
CA GLY A 213 -9.67 -0.29 22.73
C GLY A 213 -10.55 0.96 22.71
N GLU A 214 -10.20 2.01 21.96
CA GLU A 214 -11.00 3.24 21.87
C GLU A 214 -12.35 3.02 21.17
N ALA A 215 -12.43 2.03 20.26
CA ALA A 215 -13.66 1.61 19.61
C ALA A 215 -13.69 0.10 19.44
N PRO A 216 -14.87 -0.55 19.49
CA PRO A 216 -15.02 -1.98 19.28
C PRO A 216 -14.85 -2.41 17.81
N MET A 217 -14.82 -1.47 16.88
CA MET A 217 -14.71 -1.73 15.44
C MET A 217 -13.79 -0.73 14.74
N VAL A 218 -13.15 -1.18 13.67
CA VAL A 218 -12.36 -0.37 12.74
C VAL A 218 -12.55 -0.85 11.31
N LEU A 219 -12.49 0.05 10.34
CA LEU A 219 -12.34 -0.34 8.94
C LEU A 219 -10.90 -0.81 8.69
N SER A 220 -10.76 -2.01 8.16
CA SER A 220 -9.49 -2.59 7.74
C SER A 220 -9.74 -3.67 6.66
N TYR A 221 -9.08 -4.83 6.74
CA TYR A 221 -9.15 -5.86 5.71
C TYR A 221 -9.54 -7.23 6.29
N THR A 222 -10.11 -8.09 5.46
CA THR A 222 -10.38 -9.49 5.83
C THR A 222 -9.12 -10.24 6.27
N THR A 223 -7.95 -9.75 5.90
CA THR A 223 -6.64 -10.32 6.24
C THR A 223 -6.08 -9.84 7.58
N SER A 224 -6.57 -8.74 8.13
CA SER A 224 -6.07 -8.17 9.41
C SER A 224 -6.03 -9.17 10.58
N PRO A 225 -6.97 -10.12 10.74
CA PRO A 225 -6.88 -11.11 11.82
C PRO A 225 -5.63 -11.99 11.76
N ALA A 226 -5.00 -12.18 10.57
CA ALA A 226 -3.79 -12.98 10.46
C ALA A 226 -2.64 -12.41 11.29
N TYR A 227 -2.48 -11.07 11.33
CA TYR A 227 -1.52 -10.41 12.19
C TYR A 227 -1.67 -10.84 13.65
N HIS A 228 -2.87 -10.75 14.18
CA HIS A 228 -3.11 -11.09 15.58
C HIS A 228 -2.94 -12.58 15.87
N MET A 229 -3.32 -13.45 14.92
CA MET A 229 -3.13 -14.89 15.06
C MET A 229 -1.65 -15.29 15.03
N ILE A 230 -0.83 -14.64 14.19
CA ILE A 230 0.58 -15.01 13.99
C ILE A 230 1.49 -14.26 14.96
N ALA A 231 1.38 -12.93 15.04
CA ALA A 231 2.31 -12.09 15.79
C ALA A 231 1.92 -11.94 17.28
N GLU A 232 0.63 -12.00 17.61
CA GLU A 232 0.12 -11.82 18.97
C GLU A 232 -0.48 -13.10 19.58
N GLU A 233 -0.50 -14.21 18.84
CA GLU A 233 -1.02 -15.51 19.25
C GLU A 233 -2.46 -15.43 19.81
N THR A 234 -3.31 -14.56 19.20
CA THR A 234 -4.68 -14.36 19.65
C THR A 234 -5.69 -14.39 18.49
N GLU A 235 -6.88 -14.94 18.72
CA GLU A 235 -8.04 -14.89 17.82
C GLU A 235 -9.08 -13.85 18.28
N ARG A 236 -8.70 -12.92 19.16
CA ARG A 236 -9.59 -11.89 19.71
C ARG A 236 -10.18 -10.98 18.64
N TYR A 237 -9.38 -10.62 17.65
CA TYR A 237 -9.78 -9.69 16.60
C TYR A 237 -10.19 -10.44 15.35
N GLN A 238 -11.42 -10.18 14.87
CA GLN A 238 -12.01 -10.91 13.76
C GLN A 238 -12.57 -9.96 12.70
N ALA A 239 -12.70 -10.44 11.47
CA ALA A 239 -13.34 -9.72 10.38
C ALA A 239 -14.85 -10.06 10.32
N ALA A 240 -15.70 -9.05 10.22
CA ALA A 240 -17.12 -9.25 9.98
C ALA A 240 -17.38 -9.61 8.50
N ALA A 241 -18.01 -10.76 8.28
CA ALA A 241 -18.41 -11.20 6.94
C ALA A 241 -19.73 -10.53 6.55
N PHE A 242 -19.72 -9.73 5.50
CA PHE A 242 -20.91 -9.01 5.04
C PHE A 242 -21.61 -9.73 3.89
N SER A 243 -22.91 -9.90 4.04
CA SER A 243 -23.76 -10.64 3.10
C SER A 243 -23.87 -10.00 1.70
N GLU A 244 -23.70 -8.69 1.59
CA GLU A 244 -23.66 -7.98 0.31
C GLU A 244 -22.38 -8.25 -0.50
N GLY A 245 -21.32 -8.72 0.18
CA GLY A 245 -19.97 -8.85 -0.35
C GLY A 245 -19.04 -7.75 0.16
N HIS A 246 -17.79 -7.78 -0.29
CA HIS A 246 -16.73 -6.87 0.14
C HIS A 246 -16.10 -6.16 -1.06
N TYR A 247 -15.67 -4.92 -0.87
CA TYR A 247 -14.93 -4.19 -1.89
C TYR A 247 -13.46 -4.58 -1.80
N VAL A 248 -12.81 -4.83 -2.94
CA VAL A 248 -11.40 -5.20 -3.00
C VAL A 248 -10.54 -3.96 -3.25
N GLN A 249 -9.43 -3.86 -2.52
CA GLN A 249 -8.30 -3.01 -2.84
C GLN A 249 -7.24 -3.87 -3.53
N ILE A 250 -6.72 -3.39 -4.66
CA ILE A 250 -5.57 -3.97 -5.35
C ILE A 250 -4.52 -2.86 -5.38
N GLU A 251 -3.44 -3.05 -4.65
CA GLU A 251 -2.37 -2.07 -4.57
C GLU A 251 -1.41 -2.21 -5.74
N VAL A 252 -0.94 -1.07 -6.23
CA VAL A 252 -0.12 -1.01 -7.44
C VAL A 252 1.10 -0.11 -7.26
N ALA A 253 2.14 -0.39 -8.05
CA ALA A 253 3.31 0.46 -8.20
C ALA A 253 3.53 0.87 -9.65
N GLY A 254 4.10 2.07 -9.85
CA GLY A 254 4.43 2.61 -11.16
C GLY A 254 5.71 3.42 -11.15
N MET A 255 6.44 3.38 -12.27
CA MET A 255 7.64 4.19 -12.48
C MET A 255 7.27 5.59 -12.95
N THR A 256 7.95 6.61 -12.41
CA THR A 256 7.73 8.00 -12.82
C THR A 256 8.63 8.40 -14.00
N LYS A 257 8.29 9.52 -14.64
CA LYS A 257 9.14 10.17 -15.65
C LYS A 257 10.41 10.80 -15.05
N ALA A 258 10.38 11.05 -13.74
CA ALA A 258 11.47 11.70 -13.01
C ALA A 258 12.54 10.70 -12.56
N ALA A 259 12.35 9.40 -12.81
CA ALA A 259 13.32 8.36 -12.42
C ALA A 259 14.71 8.70 -12.95
N ASP A 260 15.66 8.90 -12.03
CA ASP A 260 17.05 9.23 -12.36
C ASP A 260 17.74 8.06 -13.07
N ASP A 261 17.43 6.82 -12.67
CA ASP A 261 17.84 5.58 -13.35
C ASP A 261 16.60 4.71 -13.66
N PRO A 262 16.01 4.85 -14.87
CA PRO A 262 14.86 4.04 -15.28
C PRO A 262 15.17 2.54 -15.39
N ALA A 263 16.43 2.13 -15.57
CA ALA A 263 16.80 0.72 -15.61
C ALA A 263 16.73 0.11 -14.20
N LEU A 264 17.28 0.81 -13.20
CA LEU A 264 17.20 0.43 -11.79
C LEU A 264 15.74 0.40 -11.29
N ALA A 265 14.94 1.42 -11.64
CA ALA A 265 13.53 1.45 -11.32
C ALA A 265 12.76 0.24 -11.92
N LYS A 266 13.05 -0.12 -13.16
CA LYS A 266 12.49 -1.30 -13.81
C LYS A 266 12.96 -2.61 -13.17
N GLU A 267 14.22 -2.67 -12.71
CA GLU A 267 14.74 -3.81 -11.96
C GLU A 267 13.98 -4.01 -10.66
N PHE A 268 13.71 -2.94 -9.91
CA PHE A 268 12.87 -3.01 -8.71
C PHE A 268 11.45 -3.49 -9.02
N LEU A 269 10.79 -2.97 -10.07
CA LEU A 269 9.47 -3.46 -10.47
C LEU A 269 9.50 -4.95 -10.87
N THR A 270 10.60 -5.43 -11.44
CA THR A 270 10.80 -6.85 -11.75
C THR A 270 10.95 -7.67 -10.45
N PHE A 271 11.75 -7.19 -9.50
CA PHE A 271 11.89 -7.78 -8.17
C PHE A 271 10.53 -7.84 -7.45
N MET A 272 9.72 -6.77 -7.54
CA MET A 272 8.39 -6.68 -6.93
C MET A 272 7.45 -7.80 -7.42
N THR A 273 7.55 -8.20 -8.67
CA THR A 273 6.71 -9.30 -9.21
C THR A 273 7.23 -10.69 -8.89
N GLY A 274 8.44 -10.78 -8.35
CA GLY A 274 9.12 -12.03 -8.05
C GLY A 274 8.79 -12.62 -6.66
N PRO A 275 9.09 -13.92 -6.47
CA PRO A 275 8.73 -14.63 -5.24
C PRO A 275 9.44 -14.09 -3.99
N ASP A 276 10.55 -13.39 -4.13
CA ASP A 276 11.31 -12.82 -3.00
C ASP A 276 10.54 -11.66 -2.36
N PHE A 277 10.01 -10.77 -3.16
CA PHE A 277 9.12 -9.70 -2.72
C PHE A 277 7.78 -10.28 -2.24
N GLN A 278 7.16 -11.13 -3.06
CA GLN A 278 5.81 -11.64 -2.81
C GLN A 278 5.70 -12.49 -1.54
N SER A 279 6.78 -13.16 -1.13
CA SER A 279 6.82 -13.95 0.12
C SER A 279 6.87 -13.08 1.38
N ILE A 280 7.29 -11.82 1.28
CA ILE A 280 7.36 -10.90 2.42
C ILE A 280 5.98 -10.31 2.73
N ILE A 281 5.16 -10.05 1.72
CA ILE A 281 3.88 -9.36 1.83
C ILE A 281 2.91 -9.97 2.85
N PRO A 282 2.68 -11.30 2.91
CA PRO A 282 1.67 -11.87 3.79
C PRO A 282 1.91 -11.62 5.28
N GLU A 283 3.16 -11.58 5.73
CA GLU A 283 3.53 -11.49 7.15
C GLU A 283 4.06 -10.11 7.57
N THR A 284 4.13 -9.16 6.64
CA THR A 284 4.59 -7.80 6.95
C THR A 284 3.60 -6.71 6.52
N ASN A 285 2.98 -6.85 5.35
CA ASN A 285 1.87 -6.00 4.90
C ASN A 285 0.48 -6.56 5.25
N TRP A 286 0.44 -7.84 5.65
CA TRP A 286 -0.80 -8.53 6.04
C TRP A 286 -1.86 -8.50 4.93
N MET A 287 -1.41 -8.58 3.68
CA MET A 287 -2.23 -8.60 2.47
C MET A 287 -2.03 -9.92 1.71
N MET A 288 -2.91 -10.20 0.77
CA MET A 288 -2.75 -11.31 -0.15
C MET A 288 -1.72 -10.94 -1.22
N PRO A 289 -0.68 -11.75 -1.47
CA PRO A 289 0.29 -11.46 -2.53
C PRO A 289 -0.36 -11.53 -3.91
N ALA A 290 0.03 -10.66 -4.82
CA ALA A 290 -0.43 -10.69 -6.21
C ALA A 290 0.29 -11.75 -7.06
N GLY A 291 1.48 -12.17 -6.66
CA GLY A 291 2.31 -13.16 -7.35
C GLY A 291 2.55 -14.43 -6.52
N ALA A 292 3.32 -15.35 -7.10
CA ALA A 292 3.69 -16.57 -6.41
C ALA A 292 4.67 -16.30 -5.25
N THR A 293 4.43 -16.95 -4.12
CA THR A 293 5.33 -16.97 -2.97
C THR A 293 6.26 -18.18 -3.01
N ARG A 294 7.40 -18.14 -2.32
CA ARG A 294 8.33 -19.26 -2.20
C ARG A 294 7.72 -20.45 -1.44
N ASP A 295 7.02 -20.13 -0.36
CA ASP A 295 6.36 -21.08 0.52
C ASP A 295 4.84 -20.87 0.51
N PRO A 296 4.03 -21.87 0.87
CA PRO A 296 2.59 -21.69 1.10
C PRO A 296 2.33 -20.58 2.13
N LEU A 297 1.19 -19.89 1.98
CA LEU A 297 0.76 -18.91 2.98
C LEU A 297 0.63 -19.54 4.36
N PRO A 298 0.89 -18.78 5.45
CA PRO A 298 0.68 -19.26 6.81
C PRO A 298 -0.75 -19.80 7.03
N GLU A 299 -0.89 -20.84 7.86
CA GLU A 299 -2.20 -21.50 8.16
C GLU A 299 -3.28 -20.51 8.64
N ALA A 300 -2.88 -19.41 9.28
CA ALA A 300 -3.81 -18.35 9.69
C ALA A 300 -4.63 -17.78 8.53
N PHE A 301 -4.08 -17.75 7.31
CA PHE A 301 -4.78 -17.26 6.12
C PHE A 301 -5.93 -18.18 5.68
N ASP A 302 -5.90 -19.46 6.05
CA ASP A 302 -7.01 -20.40 5.79
C ASP A 302 -8.24 -20.10 6.64
N LYS A 303 -8.06 -19.48 7.81
CA LYS A 303 -9.12 -19.11 8.76
C LYS A 303 -9.80 -17.77 8.44
N LEU A 304 -9.24 -16.99 7.51
CA LEU A 304 -9.74 -15.66 7.17
C LEU A 304 -11.09 -15.71 6.46
N VAL A 305 -11.87 -14.64 6.65
CA VAL A 305 -13.12 -14.44 5.89
C VAL A 305 -12.79 -14.39 4.39
N LYS A 306 -13.42 -15.27 3.63
CA LYS A 306 -13.34 -15.33 2.16
C LYS A 306 -14.66 -14.77 1.62
N PRO A 307 -14.68 -13.54 1.05
CA PRO A 307 -15.90 -12.95 0.54
C PRO A 307 -16.53 -13.78 -0.59
N GLU A 308 -17.84 -14.03 -0.50
CA GLU A 308 -18.60 -14.72 -1.56
C GLU A 308 -18.78 -13.84 -2.81
N LYS A 309 -18.79 -12.52 -2.61
CA LYS A 309 -18.94 -11.51 -3.66
C LYS A 309 -17.93 -10.40 -3.47
N THR A 310 -17.26 -10.03 -4.57
CA THR A 310 -16.31 -8.92 -4.62
C THR A 310 -16.93 -7.75 -5.38
N PHE A 311 -16.83 -6.53 -4.81
CA PHE A 311 -17.06 -5.29 -5.53
C PHE A 311 -15.73 -4.69 -5.98
N LEU A 312 -15.73 -4.17 -7.18
CA LEU A 312 -14.63 -3.40 -7.78
C LEU A 312 -15.23 -2.51 -8.87
N MET A 313 -15.07 -1.22 -8.76
CA MET A 313 -15.43 -0.26 -9.80
C MET A 313 -14.28 -0.10 -10.79
N SER A 314 -14.59 0.31 -12.02
CA SER A 314 -13.51 0.64 -12.96
C SER A 314 -12.79 1.93 -12.55
N PRO A 315 -11.48 2.07 -12.83
CA PRO A 315 -10.73 3.28 -12.52
C PRO A 315 -11.35 4.55 -13.14
N GLU A 316 -11.91 4.43 -14.35
CA GLU A 316 -12.55 5.54 -15.07
C GLU A 316 -13.86 5.96 -14.42
N GLU A 317 -14.64 5.02 -13.91
CA GLU A 317 -15.87 5.33 -13.17
C GLU A 317 -15.54 6.07 -11.86
N VAL A 318 -14.52 5.61 -11.14
CA VAL A 318 -14.08 6.27 -9.90
C VAL A 318 -13.56 7.67 -10.21
N GLU A 319 -12.68 7.83 -11.18
CA GLU A 319 -12.12 9.14 -11.56
C GLU A 319 -13.22 10.15 -11.93
N ALA A 320 -14.19 9.72 -12.74
CA ALA A 320 -15.28 10.58 -13.19
C ALA A 320 -16.22 11.04 -12.06
N ASN A 321 -16.38 10.25 -11.00
CA ASN A 321 -17.40 10.48 -9.96
C ASN A 321 -16.84 10.79 -8.57
N ARG A 322 -15.58 10.45 -8.30
CA ARG A 322 -14.96 10.51 -6.97
C ARG A 322 -15.19 11.86 -6.26
N LYS A 323 -15.02 12.97 -6.99
CA LYS A 323 -15.23 14.28 -6.39
C LYS A 323 -16.67 14.48 -5.91
N ALA A 324 -17.65 14.11 -6.72
CA ALA A 324 -19.06 14.24 -6.35
C ALA A 324 -19.43 13.34 -5.17
N TRP A 325 -18.90 12.11 -5.12
CA TRP A 325 -19.13 11.17 -4.01
C TRP A 325 -18.45 11.63 -2.71
N ILE A 326 -17.28 12.25 -2.78
CA ILE A 326 -16.62 12.87 -1.62
C ILE A 326 -17.44 14.08 -1.13
N ASP A 327 -17.95 14.93 -2.02
CA ASP A 327 -18.80 16.07 -1.66
C ASP A 327 -20.11 15.58 -0.97
N GLU A 328 -20.74 14.50 -1.48
CA GLU A 328 -21.90 13.85 -0.87
C GLU A 328 -21.57 13.32 0.54
N TRP A 329 -20.43 12.62 0.69
CA TRP A 329 -19.94 12.13 1.98
C TRP A 329 -19.71 13.26 2.98
N LEU A 330 -19.02 14.34 2.56
CA LEU A 330 -18.76 15.51 3.40
C LEU A 330 -20.07 16.15 3.89
N ALA A 331 -21.05 16.31 3.00
CA ALA A 331 -22.35 16.86 3.36
C ALA A 331 -23.09 15.99 4.37
N ALA A 332 -23.01 14.65 4.25
CA ALA A 332 -23.65 13.71 5.16
C ALA A 332 -22.93 13.64 6.53
N MET A 333 -21.61 13.78 6.56
CA MET A 333 -20.79 13.67 7.79
C MET A 333 -20.74 14.98 8.59
N ALA A 334 -21.01 16.14 7.96
CA ALA A 334 -20.89 17.45 8.60
C ALA A 334 -22.08 17.85 9.49
N ASN A 335 -23.24 17.17 9.42
CA ASN A 335 -24.47 17.56 10.11
C ASN A 335 -24.62 16.78 11.45
#